data_8ab6d09a7b9790b6c5b214d65b4ac103
#
_entry.id   8ab6d09a7b9790b6c5b214d65b4ac103
#
_cell.length_a   1.000
_cell.length_b   1.000
_cell.length_c   1.000
_cell.angle_alpha   90.00
_cell.angle_beta   90.00
_cell.angle_gamma   90.00
#
_symmetry.space_group_name_H-M   'P 1'
#
loop_
_entity.id
_entity.type
_entity.pdbx_description
1 polymer ?
#
loop_
_entity_poly.entity_id
_entity_poly.type
_entity_poly.pdbx_seq_one_letter_code
_entity_poly.pdbx_strand_id
1 'polypeptide(L)'
;MTSPATPAGDRARATVTVAVPAEKAFRLFTEEINLWWRRGPRFRNLRDDQGIICLEPRVGGLVFESMGAALNEAVFEVGTVKLWQPSERLKFEWRASNFAPSERTEVEVMFVASASGTCVTVEHRGWSATRPDHPVRHGQKVAAFIRTMGMWWGDQMASMRLLALHVDGA
;
A
#
# COMPACT_ATOMS: atom_id res chain seq x y z
N MET A 1 0.77 26.96 -4.49
CA MET A 1 -0.59 26.41 -4.27
C MET A 1 -0.52 25.42 -3.12
N THR A 2 -1.15 25.74 -2.03
CA THR A 2 -1.37 24.80 -0.93
C THR A 2 -2.37 23.77 -1.40
N SER A 3 -1.99 22.50 -1.44
CA SER A 3 -2.95 21.41 -1.59
C SER A 3 -4.04 21.55 -0.53
N PRO A 4 -5.31 21.40 -0.87
CA PRO A 4 -6.35 21.45 0.14
C PRO A 4 -6.07 20.40 1.20
N ALA A 5 -6.10 20.81 2.47
CA ALA A 5 -5.92 19.88 3.58
C ALA A 5 -6.99 18.77 3.46
N THR A 6 -6.55 17.53 3.45
CA THR A 6 -7.45 16.37 3.44
C THR A 6 -8.38 16.48 4.67
N PRO A 7 -9.71 16.44 4.50
CA PRO A 7 -10.62 16.50 5.62
C PRO A 7 -10.30 15.46 6.67
N ALA A 8 -10.39 15.83 7.94
CA ALA A 8 -10.25 14.89 9.03
C ALA A 8 -11.29 13.76 8.84
N GLY A 9 -10.86 12.51 8.76
CA GLY A 9 -11.72 11.36 8.53
C GLY A 9 -11.71 10.80 7.10
N ASP A 10 -11.03 11.46 6.14
CA ASP A 10 -10.88 10.94 4.77
C ASP A 10 -9.66 10.03 4.63
N ARG A 11 -9.40 9.20 5.62
CA ARG A 11 -8.28 8.27 5.56
C ARG A 11 -8.60 6.93 6.22
N ALA A 12 -8.23 5.86 5.55
CA ALA A 12 -8.11 4.55 6.17
C ALA A 12 -6.73 4.46 6.82
N ARG A 13 -6.66 3.92 8.02
CA ARG A 13 -5.41 3.80 8.77
C ARG A 13 -5.25 2.41 9.36
N ALA A 14 -4.03 1.89 9.28
CA ALA A 14 -3.65 0.66 9.96
C ALA A 14 -2.24 0.83 10.53
N THR A 15 -2.01 0.26 11.70
CA THR A 15 -0.72 0.31 12.39
C THR A 15 -0.34 -1.10 12.83
N VAL A 16 0.93 -1.44 12.67
CA VAL A 16 1.47 -2.72 13.12
C VAL A 16 2.87 -2.50 13.69
N THR A 17 3.25 -3.27 14.69
CA THR A 17 4.64 -3.35 15.15
C THR A 17 5.28 -4.60 14.56
N VAL A 18 6.38 -4.41 13.84
CA VAL A 18 7.19 -5.48 13.25
C VAL A 18 8.48 -5.63 14.05
N ALA A 19 8.91 -6.88 14.28
CA ALA A 19 10.05 -7.19 15.14
C ALA A 19 11.40 -7.09 14.40
N VAL A 20 11.58 -6.02 13.65
CA VAL A 20 12.83 -5.72 12.92
C VAL A 20 13.13 -4.23 12.99
N PRO A 21 14.41 -3.81 12.82
CA PRO A 21 14.78 -2.39 12.77
C PRO A 21 14.10 -1.65 11.62
N ALA A 22 13.99 -0.32 11.73
CA ALA A 22 13.30 0.53 10.76
C ALA A 22 13.86 0.40 9.33
N GLU A 23 15.17 0.27 9.17
CA GLU A 23 15.79 0.03 7.88
C GLU A 23 15.28 -1.25 7.23
N LYS A 24 15.21 -2.34 7.99
CA LYS A 24 14.72 -3.62 7.50
C LYS A 24 13.22 -3.60 7.25
N ALA A 25 12.44 -2.96 8.13
CA ALA A 25 11.00 -2.78 7.94
C ALA A 25 10.71 -2.01 6.64
N PHE A 26 11.47 -0.96 6.35
CA PHE A 26 11.34 -0.20 5.11
C PHE A 26 11.64 -1.07 3.88
N ARG A 27 12.70 -1.86 3.92
CA ARG A 27 13.05 -2.78 2.83
C ARG A 27 12.00 -3.88 2.64
N LEU A 28 11.49 -4.46 3.72
CA LEU A 28 10.39 -5.43 3.65
C LEU A 28 9.17 -4.83 2.97
N PHE A 29 8.79 -3.60 3.35
CA PHE A 29 7.64 -2.94 2.76
C PHE A 29 7.84 -2.66 1.26
N THR A 30 9.03 -2.24 0.86
CA THR A 30 9.32 -1.76 -0.49
C THR A 30 9.88 -2.84 -1.41
N GLU A 31 11.11 -3.26 -1.19
CA GLU A 31 11.82 -4.20 -2.07
C GLU A 31 11.23 -5.61 -2.02
N GLU A 32 10.72 -6.00 -0.89
CA GLU A 32 10.16 -7.34 -0.66
C GLU A 32 8.62 -7.34 -0.64
N ILE A 33 8.00 -6.34 -1.24
CA ILE A 33 6.54 -6.13 -1.23
C ILE A 33 5.76 -7.36 -1.72
N ASN A 34 6.28 -8.08 -2.71
CA ASN A 34 5.62 -9.26 -3.26
C ASN A 34 5.51 -10.42 -2.25
N LEU A 35 6.36 -10.45 -1.24
CA LEU A 35 6.37 -11.54 -0.26
C LEU A 35 5.25 -11.42 0.77
N TRP A 36 4.80 -10.21 1.08
CA TRP A 36 3.77 -9.99 2.09
C TRP A 36 2.46 -9.42 1.53
N TRP A 37 2.47 -8.74 0.39
CA TRP A 37 1.24 -8.23 -0.23
C TRP A 37 0.36 -9.41 -0.62
N ARG A 38 -0.80 -9.49 0.00
CA ARG A 38 -1.66 -10.68 -0.09
C ARG A 38 -2.10 -10.97 -1.52
N ARG A 39 -2.31 -12.23 -1.80
CA ARG A 39 -2.80 -12.72 -3.09
C ARG A 39 -4.32 -12.80 -3.09
N GLY A 40 -4.87 -13.01 -4.27
CA GLY A 40 -6.29 -13.12 -4.50
C GLY A 40 -6.92 -11.84 -5.06
N PRO A 41 -8.15 -11.95 -5.59
CA PRO A 41 -8.80 -10.85 -6.33
C PRO A 41 -9.14 -9.65 -5.44
N ARG A 42 -9.15 -9.83 -4.14
CA ARG A 42 -9.38 -8.76 -3.17
C ARG A 42 -8.16 -7.84 -3.02
N PHE A 43 -6.95 -8.35 -3.30
CA PHE A 43 -5.68 -7.65 -3.06
C PHE A 43 -4.88 -7.38 -4.32
N ARG A 44 -5.10 -8.15 -5.38
CA ARG A 44 -4.36 -8.06 -6.64
C ARG A 44 -5.30 -7.71 -7.78
N ASN A 45 -4.83 -6.88 -8.70
CA ASN A 45 -5.57 -6.52 -9.91
C ASN A 45 -5.47 -7.60 -10.98
N LEU A 46 -4.31 -8.25 -11.08
CA LEU A 46 -4.13 -9.41 -11.96
C LEU A 46 -4.70 -10.65 -11.27
N ARG A 47 -5.53 -11.38 -12.02
CA ARG A 47 -6.20 -12.60 -11.54
C ARG A 47 -5.35 -13.86 -11.71
N ASP A 48 -4.06 -13.71 -11.85
CA ASP A 48 -3.15 -14.82 -12.05
C ASP A 48 -2.29 -15.03 -10.80
N ASP A 49 -2.24 -16.28 -10.32
CA ASP A 49 -1.43 -16.65 -9.18
C ASP A 49 0.08 -16.50 -9.43
N GLN A 50 0.49 -16.39 -10.69
CA GLN A 50 1.88 -16.15 -11.10
C GLN A 50 2.24 -14.66 -11.11
N GLY A 51 1.24 -13.78 -10.97
CA GLY A 51 1.49 -12.34 -10.91
C GLY A 51 2.33 -11.94 -9.71
N ILE A 52 3.19 -10.94 -9.89
CA ILE A 52 3.99 -10.34 -8.83
C ILE A 52 3.66 -8.85 -8.73
N ILE A 53 3.82 -8.29 -7.53
CA ILE A 53 3.77 -6.86 -7.31
C ILE A 53 5.19 -6.34 -7.06
N CYS A 54 5.53 -5.21 -7.66
CA CYS A 54 6.83 -4.59 -7.57
C CYS A 54 6.70 -3.11 -7.21
N LEU A 55 7.72 -2.60 -6.53
CA LEU A 55 7.86 -1.18 -6.22
C LEU A 55 9.28 -0.75 -6.58
N GLU A 56 9.40 0.19 -7.52
CA GLU A 56 10.70 0.73 -7.90
C GLU A 56 11.20 1.70 -6.81
N PRO A 57 12.44 1.51 -6.30
CA PRO A 57 12.92 2.19 -5.09
C PRO A 57 13.43 3.61 -5.37
N ARG A 58 12.57 4.51 -5.86
CA ARG A 58 12.93 5.91 -6.15
C ARG A 58 11.67 6.77 -6.33
N VAL A 59 11.82 8.06 -6.14
CA VAL A 59 10.77 9.03 -6.52
C VAL A 59 10.55 8.94 -8.03
N GLY A 60 9.28 8.93 -8.45
CA GLY A 60 8.88 8.72 -9.84
C GLY A 60 8.90 7.25 -10.28
N GLY A 61 9.38 6.35 -9.43
CA GLY A 61 9.32 4.91 -9.68
C GLY A 61 7.88 4.39 -9.69
N LEU A 62 7.66 3.26 -10.35
CA LEU A 62 6.34 2.65 -10.46
C LEU A 62 6.08 1.67 -9.31
N VAL A 63 4.83 1.64 -8.86
CA VAL A 63 4.25 0.51 -8.15
C VAL A 63 3.37 -0.21 -9.15
N PHE A 64 3.65 -1.48 -9.42
CA PHE A 64 3.00 -2.18 -10.53
C PHE A 64 2.88 -3.69 -10.29
N GLU A 65 1.95 -4.30 -10.99
CA GLU A 65 1.82 -5.76 -11.07
C GLU A 65 2.33 -6.23 -12.44
N SER A 66 3.03 -7.34 -12.44
CA SER A 66 3.66 -7.96 -13.61
C SER A 66 3.41 -9.46 -13.60
N MET A 67 3.57 -10.09 -14.76
CA MET A 67 3.61 -11.54 -14.86
C MET A 67 5.01 -12.05 -14.56
N GLY A 68 5.15 -13.10 -13.74
CA GLY A 68 6.42 -13.52 -13.16
C GLY A 68 7.55 -13.81 -14.14
N ALA A 69 7.27 -14.18 -15.39
CA ALA A 69 8.29 -14.47 -16.40
C ALA A 69 8.85 -13.22 -17.09
N ALA A 70 8.16 -12.08 -17.00
CA ALA A 70 8.54 -10.81 -17.62
C ALA A 70 8.64 -9.71 -16.56
N LEU A 71 9.63 -9.84 -15.68
CA LEU A 71 9.81 -8.99 -14.48
C LEU A 71 9.90 -7.49 -14.77
N ASN A 72 10.20 -7.10 -16.01
CA ASN A 72 10.39 -5.72 -16.41
C ASN A 72 9.18 -5.12 -17.12
N GLU A 73 8.10 -5.88 -17.27
CA GLU A 73 6.93 -5.47 -18.01
C GLU A 73 5.76 -5.24 -17.04
N ALA A 74 5.42 -3.97 -16.83
CA ALA A 74 4.26 -3.60 -16.03
C ALA A 74 2.99 -3.95 -16.79
N VAL A 75 2.20 -4.88 -16.27
CA VAL A 75 0.89 -5.25 -16.82
C VAL A 75 -0.20 -4.35 -16.24
N PHE A 76 -0.08 -3.98 -14.97
CA PHE A 76 -0.98 -3.05 -14.31
C PHE A 76 -0.19 -2.07 -13.43
N GLU A 77 -0.29 -0.79 -13.74
CA GLU A 77 0.32 0.27 -12.94
C GLU A 77 -0.61 0.67 -11.80
N VAL A 78 -0.20 0.40 -10.56
CA VAL A 78 -0.91 0.82 -9.35
C VAL A 78 -0.74 2.31 -9.12
N GLY A 79 0.47 2.83 -9.28
CA GLY A 79 0.77 4.25 -9.13
C GLY A 79 2.25 4.55 -9.19
N THR A 80 2.61 5.78 -8.83
CA THR A 80 3.99 6.25 -8.80
C THR A 80 4.41 6.66 -7.41
N VAL A 81 5.68 6.44 -7.07
CA VAL A 81 6.29 6.88 -5.81
C VAL A 81 6.42 8.40 -5.81
N LYS A 82 5.88 9.06 -4.80
CA LYS A 82 5.91 10.52 -4.63
C LYS A 82 6.89 10.99 -3.57
N LEU A 83 7.19 10.16 -2.59
CA LEU A 83 8.15 10.44 -1.53
C LEU A 83 8.92 9.16 -1.21
N TRP A 84 10.22 9.28 -1.14
CA TRP A 84 11.13 8.17 -0.81
C TRP A 84 12.13 8.63 0.24
N GLN A 85 11.87 8.30 1.49
CA GLN A 85 12.76 8.59 2.63
C GLN A 85 13.06 7.26 3.35
N PRO A 86 14.15 6.59 2.99
CA PRO A 86 14.49 5.28 3.55
C PRO A 86 14.47 5.27 5.07
N SER A 87 13.87 4.23 5.63
CA SER A 87 13.69 3.99 7.07
C SER A 87 12.75 4.95 7.79
N GLU A 88 12.18 5.93 7.09
CA GLU A 88 11.31 6.95 7.69
C GLU A 88 9.93 7.03 7.06
N ARG A 89 9.85 7.27 5.75
CA ARG A 89 8.61 7.61 5.09
C ARG A 89 8.58 7.24 3.61
N LEU A 90 7.41 6.81 3.17
CA LEU A 90 7.11 6.47 1.78
C LEU A 90 5.75 7.05 1.42
N LYS A 91 5.62 7.64 0.23
CA LYS A 91 4.31 7.96 -0.36
C LYS A 91 4.25 7.46 -1.78
N PHE A 92 3.09 6.92 -2.15
CA PHE A 92 2.82 6.56 -3.54
C PHE A 92 1.33 6.74 -3.87
N GLU A 93 1.06 7.01 -5.13
CA GLU A 93 -0.31 7.00 -5.64
C GLU A 93 -0.81 5.58 -5.76
N TRP A 94 -2.12 5.40 -5.57
CA TRP A 94 -2.75 4.09 -5.65
C TRP A 94 -4.04 4.15 -6.47
N ARG A 95 -4.25 3.15 -7.30
CA ARG A 95 -5.51 2.87 -7.98
C ARG A 95 -5.73 1.37 -8.10
N ALA A 96 -7.00 0.97 -8.28
CA ALA A 96 -7.38 -0.37 -8.68
C ALA A 96 -7.78 -0.39 -10.16
N SER A 97 -7.98 -1.58 -10.71
CA SER A 97 -8.33 -1.77 -12.12
C SER A 97 -9.67 -1.14 -12.53
N ASN A 98 -10.55 -0.86 -11.57
CA ASN A 98 -11.84 -0.19 -11.80
C ASN A 98 -11.79 1.33 -11.67
N PHE A 99 -10.61 1.92 -11.49
CA PHE A 99 -10.43 3.37 -11.48
C PHE A 99 -10.34 3.91 -12.92
N ALA A 100 -10.91 5.09 -13.15
CA ALA A 100 -10.67 5.82 -14.40
C ALA A 100 -9.20 6.29 -14.48
N PRO A 101 -8.66 6.54 -15.68
CA PRO A 101 -7.25 6.92 -15.85
C PRO A 101 -6.78 8.13 -15.03
N SER A 102 -7.69 9.08 -14.75
CA SER A 102 -7.40 10.27 -13.96
C SER A 102 -7.65 10.10 -12.46
N GLU A 103 -8.28 9.02 -12.05
CA GLU A 103 -8.61 8.78 -10.64
C GLU A 103 -7.42 8.18 -9.90
N ARG A 104 -7.08 8.77 -8.75
CA ARG A 104 -5.98 8.33 -7.89
C ARG A 104 -6.34 8.59 -6.43
N THR A 105 -5.78 7.74 -5.58
CA THR A 105 -5.70 7.96 -4.14
C THR A 105 -4.23 7.98 -3.74
N GLU A 106 -3.93 8.26 -2.48
CA GLU A 106 -2.55 8.34 -1.99
C GLU A 106 -2.36 7.45 -0.77
N VAL A 107 -1.28 6.71 -0.75
CA VAL A 107 -0.83 5.92 0.39
C VAL A 107 0.42 6.57 0.99
N GLU A 108 0.41 6.81 2.29
CA GLU A 108 1.58 7.22 3.06
C GLU A 108 1.90 6.15 4.09
N VAL A 109 3.18 5.81 4.19
CA VAL A 109 3.68 4.83 5.15
C VAL A 109 4.76 5.47 6.00
N MET A 110 4.63 5.37 7.32
CA MET A 110 5.56 5.93 8.30
C MET A 110 6.19 4.80 9.10
N PHE A 111 7.50 4.90 9.32
CA PHE A 111 8.30 3.92 10.04
C PHE A 111 8.93 4.61 11.25
N VAL A 112 8.57 4.17 12.45
CA VAL A 112 9.06 4.76 13.69
C VAL A 112 9.65 3.67 14.57
N ALA A 113 10.92 3.80 14.94
CA ALA A 113 11.58 2.87 15.83
C ALA A 113 10.83 2.77 17.18
N SER A 114 10.70 1.55 17.70
CA SER A 114 10.08 1.26 18.98
C SER A 114 10.94 0.31 19.81
N ALA A 115 10.59 0.11 21.07
CA ALA A 115 11.33 -0.81 21.97
C ALA A 115 11.38 -2.25 21.45
N SER A 116 10.36 -2.69 20.70
CA SER A 116 10.22 -4.07 20.19
C SER A 116 10.46 -4.21 18.68
N GLY A 117 10.93 -3.16 18.02
CA GLY A 117 11.19 -3.18 16.59
C GLY A 117 10.81 -1.87 15.91
N THR A 118 9.85 -1.90 15.00
CA THR A 118 9.39 -0.73 14.24
C THR A 118 7.87 -0.67 14.23
N CYS A 119 7.33 0.50 14.57
CA CYS A 119 5.93 0.81 14.37
C CYS A 119 5.73 1.29 12.93
N VAL A 120 4.97 0.55 12.14
CA VAL A 120 4.64 0.89 10.75
C VAL A 120 3.19 1.33 10.69
N THR A 121 2.96 2.55 10.23
CA THR A 121 1.62 3.12 10.06
C THR A 121 1.36 3.40 8.59
N VAL A 122 0.24 2.88 8.08
CA VAL A 122 -0.25 3.16 6.73
C VAL A 122 -1.46 4.07 6.84
N GLU A 123 -1.46 5.14 6.05
CA GLU A 123 -2.62 6.00 5.83
C GLU A 123 -2.95 6.05 4.34
N HIS A 124 -4.17 5.71 3.99
CA HIS A 124 -4.67 5.72 2.62
C HIS A 124 -5.76 6.77 2.49
N ARG A 125 -5.49 7.82 1.74
CA ARG A 125 -6.29 9.05 1.65
C ARG A 125 -6.87 9.25 0.26
N GLY A 126 -7.84 10.18 0.18
CA GLY A 126 -8.42 10.62 -1.09
C GLY A 126 -9.72 9.93 -1.43
N TRP A 127 -10.27 9.14 -0.53
CA TRP A 127 -11.51 8.38 -0.78
C TRP A 127 -12.74 9.26 -0.90
N SER A 128 -12.78 10.40 -0.20
CA SER A 128 -13.91 11.35 -0.29
C SER A 128 -13.98 12.04 -1.65
N ALA A 129 -12.87 12.12 -2.36
CA ALA A 129 -12.81 12.67 -3.72
C ALA A 129 -13.31 11.67 -4.79
N THR A 130 -13.47 10.40 -4.47
CA THR A 130 -14.08 9.44 -5.38
C THR A 130 -15.59 9.69 -5.47
N ARG A 131 -16.16 9.57 -6.67
CA ARG A 131 -17.60 9.75 -6.86
C ARG A 131 -18.41 8.74 -6.02
N PRO A 132 -19.63 9.10 -5.58
CA PRO A 132 -20.45 8.22 -4.71
C PRO A 132 -20.77 6.85 -5.32
N ASP A 133 -20.88 6.76 -6.64
CA ASP A 133 -21.17 5.54 -7.40
C ASP A 133 -19.91 4.81 -7.88
N HIS A 134 -18.74 5.20 -7.39
CA HIS A 134 -17.49 4.59 -7.80
C HIS A 134 -17.48 3.08 -7.51
N PRO A 135 -17.14 2.23 -8.48
CA PRO A 135 -17.18 0.76 -8.32
C PRO A 135 -16.38 0.24 -7.12
N VAL A 136 -15.27 0.91 -6.77
CA VAL A 136 -14.43 0.52 -5.63
C VAL A 136 -15.18 0.52 -4.30
N ARG A 137 -16.24 1.33 -4.19
CA ARG A 137 -17.05 1.43 -2.98
C ARG A 137 -18.07 0.30 -2.80
N HIS A 138 -18.32 -0.49 -3.84
CA HIS A 138 -19.33 -1.54 -3.83
C HIS A 138 -20.68 -1.08 -3.24
N GLY A 139 -21.12 0.13 -3.58
CA GLY A 139 -22.35 0.72 -3.09
C GLY A 139 -22.28 1.29 -1.67
N GLN A 140 -21.14 1.21 -0.99
CA GLN A 140 -20.98 1.75 0.36
C GLN A 140 -20.85 3.26 0.38
N LYS A 141 -21.39 3.90 1.42
CA LYS A 141 -21.08 5.30 1.73
C LYS A 141 -19.61 5.43 2.10
N VAL A 142 -19.01 6.61 1.86
CA VAL A 142 -17.57 6.82 2.05
C VAL A 142 -17.08 6.43 3.45
N ALA A 143 -17.82 6.75 4.51
CA ALA A 143 -17.42 6.39 5.87
C ALA A 143 -17.36 4.88 6.10
N ALA A 144 -18.33 4.13 5.57
CA ALA A 144 -18.34 2.67 5.65
C ALA A 144 -17.20 2.06 4.82
N PHE A 145 -16.97 2.62 3.64
CA PHE A 145 -15.90 2.17 2.76
C PHE A 145 -14.52 2.42 3.37
N ILE A 146 -14.30 3.58 4.01
CA ILE A 146 -13.04 3.87 4.72
C ILE A 146 -12.78 2.85 5.82
N ARG A 147 -13.80 2.43 6.56
CA ARG A 147 -13.66 1.35 7.55
C ARG A 147 -13.27 0.02 6.90
N THR A 148 -13.88 -0.30 5.76
CA THR A 148 -13.53 -1.49 4.97
C THR A 148 -12.06 -1.44 4.53
N MET A 149 -11.59 -0.30 4.06
CA MET A 149 -10.19 -0.11 3.67
C MET A 149 -9.23 -0.19 4.86
N GLY A 150 -9.64 0.27 6.03
CA GLY A 150 -8.87 0.10 7.26
C GLY A 150 -8.68 -1.38 7.63
N MET A 151 -9.73 -2.18 7.49
CA MET A 151 -9.65 -3.64 7.69
C MET A 151 -8.77 -4.31 6.62
N TRP A 152 -8.90 -3.90 5.37
CA TRP A 152 -8.07 -4.38 4.26
C TRP A 152 -6.58 -4.13 4.52
N TRP A 153 -6.23 -2.91 4.94
CA TRP A 153 -4.86 -2.59 5.33
C TRP A 153 -4.41 -3.34 6.58
N GLY A 154 -5.31 -3.56 7.52
CA GLY A 154 -5.02 -4.38 8.71
C GLY A 154 -4.59 -5.79 8.33
N ASP A 155 -5.28 -6.42 7.39
CA ASP A 155 -4.94 -7.75 6.86
C ASP A 155 -3.56 -7.73 6.16
N GLN A 156 -3.29 -6.69 5.36
CA GLN A 156 -2.00 -6.52 4.70
C GLN A 156 -0.85 -6.35 5.72
N MET A 157 -1.05 -5.53 6.73
CA MET A 157 -0.04 -5.29 7.76
C MET A 157 0.20 -6.53 8.62
N ALA A 158 -0.83 -7.32 8.91
CA ALA A 158 -0.67 -8.61 9.59
C ALA A 158 0.22 -9.57 8.78
N SER A 159 0.06 -9.59 7.47
CA SER A 159 0.90 -10.39 6.57
C SER A 159 2.37 -9.94 6.62
N MET A 160 2.63 -8.64 6.58
CA MET A 160 3.98 -8.09 6.71
C MET A 160 4.61 -8.44 8.07
N ARG A 161 3.83 -8.32 9.15
CA ARG A 161 4.29 -8.68 10.50
C ARG A 161 4.72 -10.14 10.58
N LEU A 162 3.94 -11.05 10.02
CA LEU A 162 4.29 -12.48 9.99
C LEU A 162 5.57 -12.73 9.20
N LEU A 163 5.74 -12.08 8.06
CA LEU A 163 6.97 -12.18 7.29
C LEU A 163 8.18 -11.71 8.11
N ALA A 164 8.06 -10.58 8.80
CA ALA A 164 9.12 -10.03 9.62
C ALA A 164 9.61 -11.00 10.72
N LEU A 165 8.72 -11.82 11.29
CA LEU A 165 9.08 -12.84 12.28
C LEU A 165 9.94 -13.97 11.69
N HIS A 166 9.81 -14.26 10.41
CA HIS A 166 10.56 -15.34 9.75
C HIS A 166 11.93 -14.90 9.25
N VAL A 167 12.12 -13.62 9.01
CA VAL A 167 13.37 -13.06 8.43
C VAL A 167 14.47 -12.92 9.50
N ASP A 168 14.10 -12.71 10.77
CA ASP A 168 15.07 -12.62 11.88
C ASP A 168 15.39 -13.97 12.53
N GLY A 169 14.70 -15.03 12.16
CA GLY A 169 14.91 -16.38 12.70
C GLY A 169 15.93 -17.23 11.93
N ALA A 170 16.65 -16.62 11.02
CA ALA A 170 17.67 -17.31 10.24
C ALA A 170 19.08 -17.04 10.78
#